data_f9aee240575cb4284f1e7f64f24783d1
#
_entry.id   f9aee240575cb4284f1e7f64f24783d1
#
_cell.length_a   1.000
_cell.length_b   1.000
_cell.length_c   1.000
_cell.angle_alpha   90.00
_cell.angle_beta   90.00
_cell.angle_gamma   90.00
#
_symmetry.space_group_name_H-M   'P 1'
#
loop_
_entity.id
_entity.type
_entity.pdbx_description
1 polymer ?
#
loop_
_entity_poly.entity_id
_entity_poly.type
_entity_poly.pdbx_seq_one_letter_code
_entity_poly.pdbx_strand_id
1 'polypeptide(L)'
;MIEKHIDMKKLITLLLCCLPFLVCAQTDEKYLEGAITFKDGKVTFSTEMTVPAMTKEQIYETLLDWSKERFQPTEKMNARILFQNPEEGSIAIGGEEYIVFSSSSLSLDRTRIYYQMKIFCENGKSNIEMTRIRYWYDEARDGGEKYEAEKWIVDEWALNKSKTKLAPICGKFRKKTIDLKDELFKEIQTVLGQKMIDLGLKTAPVTPESQVQVARTQQVSVPTELNNSTPITEKVIQESDNMETIIAQSVRMTITAGNDEQFEISKECWGGFGELFGKKVAFCLIDTQKTMGNLLMTQSDNYKISFYLSNNNQPAVVINCKKLMAQTIKGEEAQKMNPNCI
;
A
#
# COMPACT_ATOMS: atom_id res chain seq x y z
N MET A 1 3.38 -32.57 -67.43
CA MET A 1 3.09 -32.56 -65.97
C MET A 1 4.41 -32.48 -65.22
N ILE A 2 4.80 -31.33 -64.72
CA ILE A 2 6.08 -31.16 -64.01
C ILE A 2 5.73 -31.23 -62.52
N GLU A 3 6.03 -32.36 -61.90
CA GLU A 3 5.95 -32.50 -60.43
C GLU A 3 7.10 -31.68 -59.79
N LYS A 4 6.73 -30.65 -59.07
CA LYS A 4 7.64 -29.80 -58.29
C LYS A 4 7.93 -30.53 -56.97
N HIS A 5 9.00 -31.30 -56.92
CA HIS A 5 9.50 -31.85 -55.66
C HIS A 5 9.88 -30.69 -54.74
N ILE A 6 9.01 -30.45 -53.75
CA ILE A 6 9.32 -29.51 -52.65
C ILE A 6 10.36 -30.17 -51.79
N ASP A 7 11.53 -29.56 -51.73
CA ASP A 7 12.68 -30.03 -50.97
C ASP A 7 12.33 -30.04 -49.48
N MET A 8 12.12 -31.21 -48.90
CA MET A 8 11.68 -31.43 -47.53
C MET A 8 12.59 -30.73 -46.50
N LYS A 9 13.88 -30.56 -46.83
CA LYS A 9 14.84 -29.82 -45.99
C LYS A 9 14.51 -28.34 -45.92
N LYS A 10 14.06 -27.71 -47.03
CA LYS A 10 13.64 -26.31 -47.06
C LYS A 10 12.33 -26.11 -46.32
N LEU A 11 11.41 -27.06 -46.34
CA LEU A 11 10.16 -27.04 -45.60
C LEU A 11 10.40 -27.12 -44.08
N ILE A 12 11.33 -27.99 -43.64
CA ILE A 12 11.72 -28.13 -42.23
C ILE A 12 12.43 -26.87 -41.74
N THR A 13 13.31 -26.27 -42.56
CA THR A 13 13.97 -25.01 -42.19
C THR A 13 13.00 -23.84 -42.08
N LEU A 14 12.00 -23.76 -42.96
CA LEU A 14 10.94 -22.75 -42.88
C LEU A 14 10.06 -22.93 -41.65
N LEU A 15 9.72 -24.18 -41.30
CA LEU A 15 8.94 -24.51 -40.09
C LEU A 15 9.70 -24.17 -38.80
N LEU A 16 11.02 -24.40 -38.78
CA LEU A 16 11.89 -24.12 -37.65
C LEU A 16 12.09 -22.60 -37.43
N CYS A 17 12.07 -21.79 -38.50
CA CYS A 17 12.11 -20.33 -38.41
C CYS A 17 10.80 -19.70 -37.87
N CYS A 18 9.66 -20.40 -37.95
CA CYS A 18 8.38 -19.91 -37.44
C CYS A 18 8.16 -20.19 -35.95
N LEU A 19 8.94 -21.08 -35.33
CA LEU A 19 8.84 -21.46 -33.92
C LEU A 19 9.16 -20.32 -32.92
N PRO A 20 10.12 -19.41 -33.16
CA PRO A 20 10.39 -18.30 -32.19
C PRO A 20 9.28 -17.28 -32.12
N PHE A 21 8.38 -17.18 -33.09
CA PHE A 21 7.28 -16.20 -33.05
C PHE A 21 6.09 -16.62 -32.17
N LEU A 22 6.00 -17.89 -31.78
CA LEU A 22 4.93 -18.39 -30.91
C LEU A 22 5.25 -18.19 -29.41
N VAL A 23 6.50 -17.94 -29.04
CA VAL A 23 6.91 -17.76 -27.64
C VAL A 23 6.68 -16.33 -27.14
N CYS A 24 6.51 -15.34 -28.02
CA CYS A 24 6.30 -13.93 -27.64
C CYS A 24 4.84 -13.57 -27.27
N ALA A 25 3.87 -14.47 -27.47
CA ALA A 25 2.44 -14.17 -27.25
C ALA A 25 1.94 -14.45 -25.83
N GLN A 26 2.74 -15.12 -24.99
CA GLN A 26 2.29 -15.55 -23.64
C GLN A 26 2.57 -14.55 -22.51
N THR A 27 3.24 -13.44 -22.79
CA THR A 27 3.69 -12.53 -21.72
C THR A 27 2.69 -11.46 -21.33
N ASP A 28 1.60 -11.28 -22.05
CA ASP A 28 0.71 -10.13 -21.84
C ASP A 28 -0.55 -10.42 -21.02
N GLU A 29 -0.97 -11.70 -20.89
CA GLU A 29 -2.23 -12.06 -20.19
C GLU A 29 -2.24 -11.63 -18.72
N LYS A 30 -1.13 -11.71 -18.00
CA LYS A 30 -1.04 -11.31 -16.60
C LYS A 30 -1.29 -9.80 -16.35
N TYR A 31 -1.28 -8.99 -17.41
CA TYR A 31 -1.54 -7.56 -17.33
C TYR A 31 -2.94 -7.16 -17.82
N LEU A 32 -3.72 -8.11 -18.33
CA LEU A 32 -5.01 -7.85 -18.97
C LEU A 32 -6.17 -7.79 -17.97
N GLU A 33 -7.36 -7.99 -18.44
CA GLU A 33 -8.60 -7.89 -17.66
C GLU A 33 -8.52 -8.72 -16.37
N GLY A 34 -8.93 -8.12 -15.25
CA GLY A 34 -8.91 -8.78 -13.94
C GLY A 34 -7.57 -8.76 -13.21
N ALA A 35 -6.48 -8.24 -13.82
CA ALA A 35 -5.18 -8.13 -13.15
C ALA A 35 -5.15 -7.08 -12.02
N ILE A 36 -6.08 -6.15 -12.02
CA ILE A 36 -6.20 -5.11 -10.99
C ILE A 36 -7.37 -5.46 -10.07
N THR A 37 -7.06 -5.59 -8.79
CA THR A 37 -8.04 -5.89 -7.74
C THR A 37 -8.32 -4.65 -6.89
N PHE A 38 -9.53 -4.59 -6.32
CA PHE A 38 -9.96 -3.50 -5.45
C PHE A 38 -10.32 -4.03 -4.08
N LYS A 39 -9.95 -3.27 -3.05
CA LYS A 39 -10.39 -3.45 -1.67
C LYS A 39 -10.66 -2.06 -1.10
N ASP A 40 -11.87 -1.86 -0.56
CA ASP A 40 -12.30 -0.57 0.03
C ASP A 40 -12.11 0.64 -0.91
N GLY A 41 -12.43 0.46 -2.20
CA GLY A 41 -12.30 1.50 -3.22
C GLY A 41 -10.86 1.84 -3.61
N LYS A 42 -9.87 1.08 -3.13
CA LYS A 42 -8.45 1.24 -3.46
C LYS A 42 -7.94 0.07 -4.28
N VAL A 43 -7.07 0.38 -5.26
CA VAL A 43 -6.29 -0.67 -5.93
C VAL A 43 -5.43 -1.35 -4.87
N THR A 44 -5.62 -2.67 -4.73
CA THR A 44 -4.95 -3.47 -3.72
C THR A 44 -4.55 -4.82 -4.30
N PHE A 45 -3.27 -5.14 -4.22
CA PHE A 45 -2.74 -6.45 -4.53
C PHE A 45 -2.50 -7.19 -3.22
N SER A 46 -3.03 -8.40 -3.10
CA SER A 46 -2.91 -9.20 -1.89
C SER A 46 -2.38 -10.59 -2.20
N THR A 47 -1.60 -11.14 -1.27
CA THR A 47 -1.16 -12.53 -1.32
C THR A 47 -1.03 -13.10 0.09
N GLU A 48 -1.28 -14.39 0.23
CA GLU A 48 -0.95 -15.14 1.44
C GLU A 48 0.31 -16.00 1.18
N MET A 49 1.30 -15.90 2.07
CA MET A 49 2.50 -16.71 2.06
C MET A 49 2.37 -17.78 3.14
N THR A 50 2.29 -19.05 2.74
CA THR A 50 2.14 -20.19 3.66
C THR A 50 3.51 -20.78 3.99
N VAL A 51 3.86 -20.79 5.28
CA VAL A 51 5.11 -21.32 5.85
C VAL A 51 4.81 -22.14 7.12
N PRO A 52 4.14 -23.29 7.02
CA PRO A 52 3.48 -23.99 8.12
C PRO A 52 4.38 -24.34 9.31
N ALA A 53 5.69 -24.44 9.07
CA ALA A 53 6.67 -24.83 10.08
C ALA A 53 7.27 -23.65 10.86
N MET A 54 6.91 -22.40 10.50
CA MET A 54 7.43 -21.19 11.15
C MET A 54 6.42 -20.63 12.15
N THR A 55 6.93 -20.13 13.29
CA THR A 55 6.10 -19.37 14.24
C THR A 55 5.86 -17.94 13.75
N LYS A 56 4.86 -17.27 14.32
CA LYS A 56 4.57 -15.86 14.04
C LYS A 56 5.81 -14.97 14.25
N GLU A 57 6.56 -15.19 15.33
CA GLU A 57 7.75 -14.44 15.68
C GLU A 57 8.86 -14.61 14.62
N GLN A 58 9.10 -15.86 14.18
CA GLN A 58 10.11 -16.15 13.16
C GLN A 58 9.75 -15.50 11.81
N ILE A 59 8.46 -15.54 11.42
CA ILE A 59 7.97 -14.89 10.20
C ILE A 59 8.13 -13.37 10.33
N TYR A 60 7.68 -12.81 11.45
CA TYR A 60 7.74 -11.38 11.72
C TYR A 60 9.17 -10.84 11.69
N GLU A 61 10.09 -11.45 12.42
CA GLU A 61 11.50 -11.03 12.42
C GLU A 61 12.13 -11.11 11.04
N THR A 62 11.87 -12.20 10.30
CA THR A 62 12.39 -12.36 8.94
C THR A 62 11.88 -11.26 8.00
N LEU A 63 10.58 -10.95 8.05
CA LEU A 63 9.99 -9.94 7.20
C LEU A 63 10.31 -8.51 7.65
N LEU A 64 10.51 -8.29 8.94
CA LEU A 64 10.98 -7.01 9.45
C LEU A 64 12.42 -6.71 9.01
N ASP A 65 13.31 -7.69 9.05
CA ASP A 65 14.70 -7.52 8.62
C ASP A 65 14.77 -7.30 7.09
N TRP A 66 14.04 -8.07 6.30
CA TRP A 66 13.88 -7.78 4.86
C TRP A 66 13.35 -6.36 4.62
N SER A 67 12.35 -5.93 5.39
CA SER A 67 11.78 -4.59 5.26
C SER A 67 12.80 -3.49 5.55
N LYS A 68 13.65 -3.67 6.57
CA LYS A 68 14.73 -2.73 6.91
C LYS A 68 15.80 -2.63 5.83
N GLU A 69 16.12 -3.76 5.18
CA GLU A 69 17.10 -3.78 4.08
C GLU A 69 16.53 -3.17 2.79
N ARG A 70 15.29 -3.54 2.43
CA ARG A 70 14.68 -3.16 1.16
C ARG A 70 14.20 -1.71 1.12
N PHE A 71 13.73 -1.17 2.25
CA PHE A 71 13.11 0.14 2.34
C PHE A 71 13.92 1.11 3.19
N GLN A 72 15.09 1.48 2.67
CA GLN A 72 15.93 2.49 3.29
C GLN A 72 15.73 3.85 2.61
N PRO A 73 15.61 4.93 3.40
CA PRO A 73 15.56 6.27 2.84
C PRO A 73 16.90 6.61 2.18
N THR A 74 16.83 7.31 1.06
CA THR A 74 17.99 7.88 0.37
C THR A 74 17.81 9.39 0.27
N GLU A 75 18.79 10.11 -0.26
CA GLU A 75 18.69 11.56 -0.48
C GLU A 75 17.45 11.95 -1.33
N LYS A 76 16.98 11.05 -2.21
CA LYS A 76 15.90 11.32 -3.17
C LYS A 76 14.61 10.55 -2.91
N MET A 77 14.65 9.51 -2.08
CA MET A 77 13.55 8.58 -1.83
C MET A 77 13.32 8.41 -0.35
N ASN A 78 12.07 8.44 0.06
CA ASN A 78 11.67 8.34 1.46
C ASN A 78 10.96 7.00 1.77
N ALA A 79 11.46 5.92 1.16
CA ALA A 79 10.99 4.58 1.48
C ALA A 79 11.39 4.22 2.92
N ARG A 80 10.44 3.73 3.73
CA ARG A 80 10.69 3.42 5.14
C ARG A 80 9.61 2.55 5.76
N ILE A 81 9.92 1.94 6.89
CA ILE A 81 8.94 1.32 7.75
C ILE A 81 8.13 2.42 8.43
N LEU A 82 6.80 2.38 8.28
CA LEU A 82 5.86 3.33 8.86
C LEU A 82 5.34 2.86 10.22
N PHE A 83 5.25 1.54 10.41
CA PHE A 83 4.72 0.93 11.62
C PHE A 83 5.25 -0.49 11.79
N GLN A 84 5.50 -0.88 13.03
CA GLN A 84 5.85 -2.25 13.41
C GLN A 84 5.26 -2.58 14.80
N ASN A 85 4.66 -3.75 14.92
CA ASN A 85 4.14 -4.25 16.20
C ASN A 85 4.38 -5.77 16.28
N PRO A 86 5.38 -6.22 17.06
CA PRO A 86 5.69 -7.66 17.19
C PRO A 86 4.58 -8.43 17.89
N GLU A 87 3.87 -7.82 18.85
CA GLU A 87 2.78 -8.49 19.56
C GLU A 87 1.62 -8.85 18.62
N GLU A 88 1.29 -7.95 17.71
CA GLU A 88 0.26 -8.19 16.68
C GLU A 88 0.80 -8.87 15.42
N GLY A 89 2.12 -8.98 15.25
CA GLY A 89 2.74 -9.49 14.04
C GLY A 89 2.59 -8.56 12.83
N SER A 90 2.46 -7.24 13.06
CA SER A 90 2.08 -6.27 12.02
C SER A 90 3.24 -5.37 11.61
N ILE A 91 3.44 -5.21 10.29
CA ILE A 91 4.42 -4.28 9.71
C ILE A 91 3.71 -3.46 8.63
N ALA A 92 3.87 -2.13 8.64
CA ALA A 92 3.46 -1.26 7.54
C ALA A 92 4.66 -0.50 6.99
N ILE A 93 4.74 -0.43 5.67
CA ILE A 93 5.86 0.13 4.94
C ILE A 93 5.33 1.19 3.97
N GLY A 94 6.00 2.34 3.88
CA GLY A 94 5.83 3.30 2.81
C GLY A 94 6.91 3.06 1.75
N GLY A 95 6.50 2.56 0.60
CA GLY A 95 7.38 2.37 -0.55
C GLY A 95 7.44 3.64 -1.40
N GLU A 96 8.63 3.99 -1.86
CA GLU A 96 8.89 5.07 -2.80
C GLU A 96 10.09 4.70 -3.65
N GLU A 97 9.88 4.57 -4.97
CA GLU A 97 10.94 4.20 -5.90
C GLU A 97 10.61 4.62 -7.34
N TYR A 98 11.57 4.50 -8.25
CA TYR A 98 11.34 4.73 -9.67
C TYR A 98 11.01 3.43 -10.40
N ILE A 99 9.91 3.44 -11.16
CA ILE A 99 9.66 2.43 -12.18
C ILE A 99 10.01 3.02 -13.56
N VAL A 100 10.87 2.30 -14.29
CA VAL A 100 11.40 2.72 -15.58
C VAL A 100 10.61 2.07 -16.70
N PHE A 101 10.03 2.89 -17.57
CA PHE A 101 9.29 2.43 -18.75
C PHE A 101 10.21 2.15 -19.93
N SER A 102 11.13 3.08 -20.20
CA SER A 102 12.17 2.92 -21.20
C SER A 102 13.42 3.72 -20.82
N SER A 103 14.57 3.21 -21.24
CA SER A 103 15.85 3.88 -21.06
C SER A 103 16.63 3.79 -22.37
N SER A 104 17.01 4.95 -22.90
CA SER A 104 17.89 5.09 -24.07
C SER A 104 18.99 6.10 -23.77
N SER A 105 19.99 6.18 -24.62
CA SER A 105 21.13 7.10 -24.45
C SER A 105 20.70 8.57 -24.35
N LEU A 106 19.53 8.92 -24.90
CA LEU A 106 19.05 10.30 -24.99
C LEU A 106 17.76 10.56 -24.21
N SER A 107 17.09 9.53 -23.70
CA SER A 107 15.79 9.67 -23.03
C SER A 107 15.60 8.60 -21.97
N LEU A 108 15.21 9.02 -20.78
CA LEU A 108 14.79 8.18 -19.66
C LEU A 108 13.32 8.46 -19.37
N ASP A 109 12.45 7.49 -19.72
CA ASP A 109 11.02 7.52 -19.39
C ASP A 109 10.77 6.71 -18.12
N ARG A 110 10.42 7.39 -17.04
CA ARG A 110 10.18 6.78 -15.72
C ARG A 110 9.14 7.56 -14.95
N THR A 111 8.57 6.94 -13.93
CA THR A 111 7.75 7.62 -12.93
C THR A 111 8.21 7.25 -11.53
N ARG A 112 8.05 8.16 -10.59
CA ARG A 112 8.14 7.85 -9.18
C ARG A 112 6.82 7.21 -8.75
N ILE A 113 6.89 6.03 -8.13
CA ILE A 113 5.74 5.32 -7.56
C ILE A 113 5.79 5.38 -6.05
N TYR A 114 4.64 5.63 -5.46
CA TYR A 114 4.40 5.57 -4.02
C TYR A 114 3.39 4.49 -3.75
N TYR A 115 3.61 3.71 -2.70
CA TYR A 115 2.67 2.68 -2.27
C TYR A 115 2.80 2.39 -0.79
N GLN A 116 1.81 1.74 -0.22
CA GLN A 116 1.87 1.21 1.13
C GLN A 116 1.86 -0.32 1.06
N MET A 117 2.81 -0.97 1.75
CA MET A 117 2.72 -2.39 2.03
C MET A 117 2.28 -2.61 3.47
N LYS A 118 1.36 -3.57 3.66
CA LYS A 118 0.91 -4.05 4.96
C LYS A 118 1.24 -5.53 5.03
N ILE A 119 1.92 -5.95 6.07
CA ILE A 119 2.29 -7.32 6.35
C ILE A 119 1.67 -7.70 7.68
N PHE A 120 0.96 -8.82 7.71
CA PHE A 120 0.39 -9.38 8.93
C PHE A 120 0.84 -10.83 9.08
N CYS A 121 1.55 -11.13 10.16
CA CYS A 121 2.17 -12.42 10.44
C CYS A 121 1.35 -13.20 11.47
N GLU A 122 1.08 -14.45 11.16
CA GLU A 122 0.45 -15.44 12.02
C GLU A 122 1.32 -16.70 12.08
N ASN A 123 0.99 -17.64 12.96
CA ASN A 123 1.66 -18.94 12.95
C ASN A 123 1.41 -19.66 11.64
N GLY A 124 2.50 -19.99 10.94
CA GLY A 124 2.47 -20.75 9.69
C GLY A 124 2.13 -19.93 8.44
N LYS A 125 1.86 -18.63 8.54
CA LYS A 125 1.50 -17.81 7.36
C LYS A 125 1.72 -16.32 7.55
N SER A 126 1.75 -15.58 6.44
CA SER A 126 1.76 -14.13 6.41
C SER A 126 0.87 -13.60 5.30
N ASN A 127 0.04 -12.61 5.60
CA ASN A 127 -0.78 -11.89 4.64
C ASN A 127 -0.09 -10.59 4.25
N ILE A 128 0.09 -10.35 2.96
CA ILE A 128 0.76 -9.18 2.41
C ILE A 128 -0.21 -8.42 1.51
N GLU A 129 -0.32 -7.11 1.69
CA GLU A 129 -1.10 -6.21 0.85
C GLU A 129 -0.22 -5.07 0.34
N MET A 130 -0.31 -4.74 -0.96
CA MET A 130 0.23 -3.53 -1.56
C MET A 130 -0.93 -2.65 -2.02
N THR A 131 -1.04 -1.44 -1.51
CA THR A 131 -2.20 -0.56 -1.70
C THR A 131 -1.79 0.92 -1.69
N ARG A 132 -2.76 1.84 -1.85
CA ARG A 132 -2.53 3.30 -1.85
C ARG A 132 -1.50 3.73 -2.87
N ILE A 133 -1.56 3.14 -4.07
CA ILE A 133 -0.59 3.32 -5.14
C ILE A 133 -0.85 4.66 -5.84
N ARG A 134 0.22 5.46 -5.96
CA ARG A 134 0.20 6.77 -6.62
C ARG A 134 1.46 6.95 -7.45
N TYR A 135 1.39 7.81 -8.43
CA TYR A 135 2.50 8.12 -9.34
C TYR A 135 2.78 9.61 -9.36
N TRP A 136 4.06 9.96 -9.52
CA TRP A 136 4.50 11.29 -9.86
C TRP A 136 5.38 11.18 -11.11
N TYR A 137 4.78 11.52 -12.24
CA TYR A 137 5.36 11.34 -13.56
C TYR A 137 5.96 12.65 -14.06
N ASP A 138 7.11 12.57 -14.77
CA ASP A 138 7.82 13.70 -15.36
C ASP A 138 8.12 14.85 -14.37
N GLU A 139 8.48 14.48 -13.14
CA GLU A 139 8.71 15.40 -12.01
C GLU A 139 9.73 16.52 -12.30
N ALA A 140 10.62 16.33 -13.29
CA ALA A 140 11.63 17.29 -13.69
C ALA A 140 11.08 18.38 -14.63
N ARG A 141 9.87 18.21 -15.16
CA ARG A 141 9.22 19.14 -16.08
C ARG A 141 8.03 19.79 -15.42
N ASP A 142 8.10 21.11 -15.17
CA ASP A 142 7.03 21.94 -14.61
C ASP A 142 6.38 21.37 -13.32
N GLY A 143 7.16 20.62 -12.52
CA GLY A 143 6.68 19.98 -11.30
C GLY A 143 5.99 18.63 -11.51
N GLY A 144 5.87 18.15 -12.76
CA GLY A 144 5.31 16.85 -13.12
C GLY A 144 3.81 16.69 -12.83
N GLU A 145 3.31 15.51 -13.14
CA GLU A 145 1.89 15.17 -12.99
C GLU A 145 1.70 14.04 -11.98
N LYS A 146 0.66 14.13 -11.15
CA LYS A 146 0.32 13.15 -10.12
C LYS A 146 -0.92 12.37 -10.50
N TYR A 147 -0.82 11.03 -10.42
CA TYR A 147 -1.91 10.12 -10.75
C TYR A 147 -2.18 9.14 -9.62
N GLU A 148 -3.44 8.78 -9.44
CA GLU A 148 -3.88 7.71 -8.54
C GLU A 148 -4.09 6.43 -9.35
N ALA A 149 -3.69 5.28 -8.78
CA ALA A 149 -3.82 3.99 -9.46
C ALA A 149 -5.27 3.70 -9.84
N GLU A 150 -6.23 4.07 -8.98
CA GLU A 150 -7.67 3.89 -9.16
C GLU A 150 -8.23 4.58 -10.41
N LYS A 151 -7.53 5.61 -10.90
CA LYS A 151 -7.92 6.40 -12.08
C LYS A 151 -6.94 6.24 -13.25
N TRP A 152 -5.90 5.41 -13.10
CA TRP A 152 -4.83 5.36 -14.10
C TRP A 152 -4.52 3.97 -14.62
N ILE A 153 -4.47 2.94 -13.75
CA ILE A 153 -4.08 1.58 -14.18
C ILE A 153 -5.22 0.58 -14.26
N VAL A 154 -6.45 1.01 -14.05
CA VAL A 154 -7.64 0.15 -14.14
C VAL A 154 -7.97 -0.21 -15.59
N ASP A 155 -8.81 -1.22 -15.77
CA ASP A 155 -9.13 -1.78 -17.09
C ASP A 155 -9.66 -0.76 -18.07
N GLU A 156 -10.45 0.23 -17.59
CA GLU A 156 -11.06 1.29 -18.39
C GLU A 156 -10.04 2.21 -19.08
N TRP A 157 -8.91 2.46 -18.43
CA TRP A 157 -7.90 3.41 -18.89
C TRP A 157 -6.63 2.75 -19.41
N ALA A 158 -6.25 1.62 -18.81
CA ALA A 158 -4.99 0.96 -19.11
C ALA A 158 -5.10 -0.15 -20.16
N LEU A 159 -6.32 -0.49 -20.60
CA LEU A 159 -6.55 -1.47 -21.66
C LEU A 159 -7.27 -0.82 -22.87
N ASN A 160 -7.15 -1.46 -24.02
CA ASN A 160 -7.95 -1.12 -25.19
C ASN A 160 -9.43 -1.49 -24.96
N LYS A 161 -10.33 -1.04 -25.85
CA LYS A 161 -11.78 -1.29 -25.71
C LYS A 161 -12.15 -2.77 -25.63
N SER A 162 -11.40 -3.66 -26.30
CA SER A 162 -11.61 -5.12 -26.27
C SER A 162 -10.90 -5.80 -25.10
N LYS A 163 -10.18 -5.05 -24.24
CA LYS A 163 -9.41 -5.51 -23.07
C LYS A 163 -8.35 -6.57 -23.37
N THR A 164 -7.94 -6.69 -24.62
CA THR A 164 -6.97 -7.68 -25.12
C THR A 164 -5.56 -7.14 -25.23
N LYS A 165 -5.34 -5.83 -25.06
CA LYS A 165 -4.04 -5.18 -25.17
C LYS A 165 -3.94 -4.01 -24.21
N LEU A 166 -2.72 -3.73 -23.74
CA LEU A 166 -2.41 -2.54 -22.96
C LEU A 166 -2.57 -1.27 -23.79
N ALA A 167 -3.15 -0.24 -23.20
CA ALA A 167 -3.21 1.10 -23.76
C ALA A 167 -1.79 1.73 -23.79
N PRO A 168 -1.47 2.59 -24.76
CA PRO A 168 -0.11 3.09 -24.96
C PRO A 168 0.46 3.85 -23.75
N ILE A 169 -0.33 4.67 -23.07
CA ILE A 169 0.11 5.52 -21.95
C ILE A 169 -0.12 4.82 -20.62
N CYS A 170 -1.37 4.62 -20.23
CA CYS A 170 -1.72 4.03 -18.94
C CYS A 170 -1.26 2.58 -18.80
N GLY A 171 -1.21 1.85 -19.90
CA GLY A 171 -0.77 0.44 -19.92
C GLY A 171 0.67 0.24 -19.49
N LYS A 172 1.58 1.18 -19.75
CA LYS A 172 2.97 1.07 -19.27
C LYS A 172 3.05 1.18 -17.74
N PHE A 173 2.23 2.04 -17.12
CA PHE A 173 2.11 2.15 -15.66
C PHE A 173 1.56 0.87 -15.06
N ARG A 174 0.44 0.35 -15.61
CA ARG A 174 -0.17 -0.92 -15.19
C ARG A 174 0.84 -2.06 -15.22
N LYS A 175 1.51 -2.26 -16.36
CA LYS A 175 2.51 -3.30 -16.54
C LYS A 175 3.60 -3.22 -15.48
N LYS A 176 4.23 -2.06 -15.33
CA LYS A 176 5.34 -1.87 -14.40
C LYS A 176 4.93 -1.94 -12.93
N THR A 177 3.70 -1.55 -12.60
CA THR A 177 3.17 -1.71 -11.24
C THR A 177 2.96 -3.17 -10.88
N ILE A 178 2.43 -3.98 -11.83
CA ILE A 178 2.27 -5.42 -11.64
C ILE A 178 3.63 -6.10 -11.55
N ASP A 179 4.60 -5.72 -12.40
CA ASP A 179 5.97 -6.26 -12.34
C ASP A 179 6.63 -5.97 -10.99
N LEU A 180 6.53 -4.74 -10.48
CA LEU A 180 7.04 -4.36 -9.16
C LEU A 180 6.37 -5.16 -8.03
N LYS A 181 5.05 -5.31 -8.07
CA LYS A 181 4.32 -6.14 -7.11
C LYS A 181 4.82 -7.60 -7.15
N ASP A 182 4.98 -8.17 -8.34
CA ASP A 182 5.50 -9.54 -8.50
C ASP A 182 6.91 -9.68 -7.94
N GLU A 183 7.77 -8.68 -8.16
CA GLU A 183 9.14 -8.62 -7.63
C GLU A 183 9.13 -8.62 -6.10
N LEU A 184 8.39 -7.69 -5.46
CA LEU A 184 8.30 -7.58 -4.01
C LEU A 184 7.74 -8.86 -3.37
N PHE A 185 6.69 -9.44 -3.93
CA PHE A 185 6.12 -10.69 -3.42
C PHE A 185 7.08 -11.87 -3.56
N LYS A 186 7.85 -11.92 -4.65
CA LYS A 186 8.88 -12.91 -4.87
C LYS A 186 10.05 -12.76 -3.90
N GLU A 187 10.47 -11.53 -3.60
CA GLU A 187 11.50 -11.27 -2.59
C GLU A 187 11.07 -11.81 -1.22
N ILE A 188 9.83 -11.50 -0.79
CA ILE A 188 9.25 -12.01 0.46
C ILE A 188 9.24 -13.54 0.47
N GLN A 189 8.78 -14.16 -0.61
CA GLN A 189 8.78 -15.62 -0.75
C GLN A 189 10.19 -16.20 -0.60
N THR A 190 11.17 -15.53 -1.21
CA THR A 190 12.57 -15.97 -1.19
C THR A 190 13.17 -15.90 0.23
N VAL A 191 12.97 -14.80 0.96
CA VAL A 191 13.54 -14.66 2.31
C VAL A 191 12.89 -15.60 3.31
N LEU A 192 11.56 -15.84 3.19
CA LEU A 192 10.87 -16.83 4.00
C LEU A 192 11.34 -18.26 3.70
N GLY A 193 11.52 -18.59 2.41
CA GLY A 193 12.06 -19.88 2.00
C GLY A 193 13.49 -20.12 2.48
N GLN A 194 14.35 -19.12 2.41
CA GLN A 194 15.72 -19.20 2.92
C GLN A 194 15.72 -19.39 4.45
N LYS A 195 14.89 -18.65 5.16
CA LYS A 195 14.78 -18.81 6.63
C LYS A 195 14.33 -20.21 7.04
N MET A 196 13.41 -20.83 6.29
CA MET A 196 13.01 -22.22 6.53
C MET A 196 14.19 -23.19 6.39
N ILE A 197 15.04 -22.98 5.36
CA ILE A 197 16.25 -23.79 5.14
C ILE A 197 17.21 -23.60 6.33
N ASP A 198 17.48 -22.36 6.73
CA ASP A 198 18.41 -22.02 7.82
C ASP A 198 17.97 -22.60 9.17
N LEU A 199 16.66 -22.72 9.39
CA LEU A 199 16.07 -23.35 10.56
C LEU A 199 16.02 -24.89 10.49
N GLY A 200 16.44 -25.50 9.37
CA GLY A 200 16.37 -26.93 9.15
C GLY A 200 14.92 -27.48 9.04
N LEU A 201 13.96 -26.61 8.74
CA LEU A 201 12.56 -26.97 8.58
C LEU A 201 12.37 -27.61 7.21
N LYS A 202 11.63 -28.73 7.13
CA LYS A 202 11.36 -29.41 5.86
C LYS A 202 10.55 -28.46 4.96
N THR A 203 11.09 -28.18 3.80
CA THR A 203 10.46 -27.35 2.76
C THR A 203 9.22 -28.03 2.19
N ALA A 204 8.04 -27.65 2.66
CA ALA A 204 6.91 -27.60 1.75
C ALA A 204 7.11 -26.37 0.84
N PRO A 205 6.85 -26.44 -0.48
CA PRO A 205 7.04 -25.28 -1.34
C PRO A 205 6.19 -24.12 -0.82
N VAL A 206 6.83 -22.96 -0.62
CA VAL A 206 6.13 -21.70 -0.32
C VAL A 206 5.31 -21.36 -1.56
N THR A 207 4.00 -21.58 -1.51
CA THR A 207 3.12 -21.32 -2.65
C THR A 207 2.42 -19.98 -2.41
N PRO A 208 2.57 -19.02 -3.31
CA PRO A 208 1.72 -17.83 -3.29
C PRO A 208 0.34 -18.23 -3.80
N GLU A 209 -0.63 -18.27 -2.93
CA GLU A 209 -2.02 -18.43 -3.31
C GLU A 209 -2.58 -17.06 -3.70
N SER A 210 -2.52 -16.76 -5.00
CA SER A 210 -3.22 -15.60 -5.57
C SER A 210 -4.71 -15.88 -5.48
N GLN A 211 -5.37 -15.29 -4.49
CA GLN A 211 -6.82 -15.31 -4.41
C GLN A 211 -7.40 -14.40 -5.49
N VAL A 212 -7.57 -14.95 -6.69
CA VAL A 212 -8.53 -14.42 -7.65
C VAL A 212 -9.92 -14.87 -7.19
N GLN A 213 -10.53 -14.14 -6.27
CA GLN A 213 -11.95 -14.29 -6.01
C GLN A 213 -12.73 -13.65 -7.15
N VAL A 214 -13.03 -14.48 -8.14
CA VAL A 214 -14.13 -14.17 -9.07
C VAL A 214 -15.43 -14.26 -8.25
N ALA A 215 -16.01 -13.10 -7.96
CA ALA A 215 -17.35 -13.01 -7.38
C ALA A 215 -18.35 -13.62 -8.36
N ARG A 216 -18.63 -14.92 -8.23
CA ARG A 216 -19.79 -15.55 -8.82
C ARG A 216 -20.98 -15.20 -7.94
N THR A 217 -21.82 -14.31 -8.44
CA THR A 217 -23.16 -14.07 -7.91
C THR A 217 -23.95 -15.38 -7.91
N GLN A 218 -24.10 -16.01 -6.75
CA GLN A 218 -25.15 -17.00 -6.54
C GLN A 218 -26.32 -16.30 -5.88
N GLN A 219 -27.40 -16.18 -6.65
CA GLN A 219 -28.74 -15.91 -6.11
C GLN A 219 -29.12 -17.07 -5.19
N VAL A 220 -29.27 -16.78 -3.93
CA VAL A 220 -29.97 -17.65 -2.97
C VAL A 220 -31.18 -16.86 -2.47
N SER A 221 -32.33 -17.44 -2.75
CA SER A 221 -33.67 -17.02 -2.33
C SER A 221 -33.79 -16.94 -0.80
N VAL A 222 -34.40 -15.85 -0.37
CA VAL A 222 -34.73 -15.48 1.02
C VAL A 222 -35.84 -16.39 1.55
N PRO A 223 -35.80 -16.74 2.82
CA PRO A 223 -36.99 -16.75 3.66
C PRO A 223 -36.96 -15.58 4.64
N THR A 224 -38.04 -14.86 4.63
CA THR A 224 -38.40 -13.77 5.52
C THR A 224 -38.63 -14.32 6.92
N GLU A 225 -37.90 -13.83 7.92
CA GLU A 225 -38.40 -13.70 9.27
C GLU A 225 -37.89 -12.41 9.93
N LEU A 226 -38.85 -11.69 10.43
CA LEU A 226 -38.81 -10.41 11.11
C LEU A 226 -38.13 -10.56 12.49
N ASN A 227 -37.08 -9.76 12.78
CA ASN A 227 -36.95 -9.21 14.14
C ASN A 227 -36.00 -8.01 14.17
N ASN A 228 -36.47 -6.95 14.78
CA ASN A 228 -35.89 -5.68 15.09
C ASN A 228 -34.40 -5.71 15.52
N SER A 229 -33.53 -5.09 14.74
CA SER A 229 -32.34 -4.41 15.26
C SER A 229 -31.98 -3.25 14.33
N THR A 230 -31.93 -2.08 14.91
CA THR A 230 -31.66 -0.76 14.36
C THR A 230 -30.36 -0.73 13.54
N PRO A 231 -30.31 -0.04 12.39
CA PRO A 231 -29.10 0.03 11.56
C PRO A 231 -28.06 0.96 12.22
N ILE A 232 -27.02 0.35 12.79
CA ILE A 232 -25.88 1.05 13.41
C ILE A 232 -24.94 1.66 12.33
N THR A 233 -25.03 1.20 11.10
CA THR A 233 -24.07 1.51 10.04
C THR A 233 -24.24 2.91 9.44
N GLU A 234 -25.46 3.40 9.27
CA GLU A 234 -25.73 4.75 8.73
C GLU A 234 -25.38 5.88 9.71
N LYS A 235 -25.55 5.65 11.02
CA LYS A 235 -25.26 6.64 12.05
C LYS A 235 -23.75 6.90 12.23
N VAL A 236 -22.94 5.88 12.01
CA VAL A 236 -21.47 5.98 12.11
C VAL A 236 -20.88 6.76 10.92
N ILE A 237 -21.43 6.60 9.72
CA ILE A 237 -20.98 7.34 8.52
C ILE A 237 -21.35 8.82 8.62
N GLN A 238 -22.54 9.15 9.07
CA GLN A 238 -22.94 10.56 9.29
C GLN A 238 -22.19 11.24 10.44
N GLU A 239 -21.81 10.51 11.50
CA GLU A 239 -20.98 11.06 12.58
C GLU A 239 -19.54 11.34 12.15
N SER A 240 -18.95 10.50 11.27
CA SER A 240 -17.58 10.72 10.78
C SER A 240 -17.48 11.94 9.84
N ASP A 241 -18.41 12.09 8.93
CA ASP A 241 -18.45 13.23 8.01
C ASP A 241 -18.69 14.56 8.74
N ASN A 242 -19.51 14.53 9.79
CA ASN A 242 -19.72 15.69 10.65
C ASN A 242 -18.46 16.00 11.49
N MET A 243 -17.75 15.00 11.97
CA MET A 243 -16.51 15.16 12.75
C MET A 243 -15.40 15.80 11.92
N GLU A 244 -15.14 15.34 10.70
CA GLU A 244 -14.14 15.93 9.82
C GLU A 244 -14.46 17.38 9.45
N THR A 245 -15.72 17.68 9.23
CA THR A 245 -16.21 19.05 8.99
C THR A 245 -15.96 19.96 10.22
N ILE A 246 -16.26 19.49 11.42
CA ILE A 246 -16.02 20.24 12.67
C ILE A 246 -14.51 20.44 12.88
N ILE A 247 -13.69 19.44 12.65
CA ILE A 247 -12.22 19.54 12.72
C ILE A 247 -11.70 20.58 11.72
N ALA A 248 -12.22 20.57 10.48
CA ALA A 248 -11.85 21.54 9.46
C ALA A 248 -12.19 22.99 9.87
N GLN A 249 -13.30 23.19 10.56
CA GLN A 249 -13.78 24.50 11.05
C GLN A 249 -13.18 24.92 12.38
N SER A 250 -12.49 24.02 13.10
CA SER A 250 -11.92 24.34 14.42
C SER A 250 -10.88 25.46 14.34
N VAL A 251 -10.83 26.29 15.32
CA VAL A 251 -9.88 27.42 15.44
C VAL A 251 -8.70 27.11 16.34
N ARG A 252 -8.82 26.06 17.16
CA ARG A 252 -7.79 25.65 18.12
C ARG A 252 -7.78 24.13 18.29
N MET A 253 -6.60 23.56 18.52
CA MET A 253 -6.39 22.15 18.81
C MET A 253 -5.49 22.02 20.05
N THR A 254 -5.80 21.05 20.91
CA THR A 254 -4.96 20.69 22.06
C THR A 254 -4.73 19.20 22.14
N ILE A 255 -3.60 18.80 22.71
CA ILE A 255 -3.29 17.41 23.05
C ILE A 255 -3.10 17.30 24.57
N THR A 256 -3.73 16.30 25.17
CA THR A 256 -3.54 15.93 26.56
C THR A 256 -2.89 14.56 26.61
N ALA A 257 -1.82 14.39 27.38
CA ALA A 257 -1.12 13.13 27.61
C ALA A 257 -1.37 12.69 29.06
N GLY A 258 -1.92 11.50 29.27
CA GLY A 258 -2.04 10.69 30.48
C GLY A 258 -2.39 11.31 31.83
N ASN A 259 -1.88 12.47 32.14
CA ASN A 259 -1.98 13.16 33.45
C ASN A 259 -2.83 14.44 33.42
N ASP A 260 -3.71 14.58 32.43
CA ASP A 260 -4.56 15.75 32.19
C ASP A 260 -3.82 17.07 31.87
N GLU A 261 -2.50 17.04 31.72
CA GLU A 261 -1.74 18.18 31.26
C GLU A 261 -2.05 18.44 29.78
N GLN A 262 -2.60 19.63 29.50
CA GLN A 262 -3.11 19.99 28.18
C GLN A 262 -2.12 20.90 27.47
N PHE A 263 -1.70 20.49 26.28
CA PHE A 263 -0.79 21.24 25.43
C PHE A 263 -1.52 21.78 24.21
N GLU A 264 -1.43 23.07 23.98
CA GLU A 264 -1.92 23.70 22.76
C GLU A 264 -0.90 23.49 21.63
N ILE A 265 -1.35 22.97 20.51
CA ILE A 265 -0.52 22.77 19.30
C ILE A 265 -1.20 23.42 18.10
N SER A 266 -0.41 23.80 17.10
CA SER A 266 -0.95 24.33 15.85
C SER A 266 -1.84 23.29 15.18
N LYS A 267 -3.01 23.72 14.71
CA LYS A 267 -3.94 22.87 13.96
C LYS A 267 -3.32 22.32 12.67
N GLU A 268 -2.34 23.03 12.12
CA GLU A 268 -1.60 22.62 10.92
C GLU A 268 -0.77 21.34 11.14
N CYS A 269 -0.52 20.99 12.41
CA CYS A 269 0.09 19.72 12.78
C CYS A 269 -0.86 18.52 12.71
N TRP A 270 -2.15 18.74 12.46
CA TRP A 270 -3.13 17.68 12.24
C TRP A 270 -3.01 17.09 10.85
N GLY A 271 -2.70 15.79 10.75
CA GLY A 271 -2.53 15.06 9.51
C GLY A 271 -3.77 14.30 9.01
N GLY A 272 -4.86 14.33 9.81
CA GLY A 272 -6.11 13.68 9.46
C GLY A 272 -6.28 12.27 10.02
N PHE A 273 -7.35 11.61 9.56
CA PHE A 273 -7.64 10.22 9.87
C PHE A 273 -7.16 9.30 8.76
N GLY A 274 -6.92 8.05 9.14
CA GLY A 274 -6.63 6.97 8.22
C GLY A 274 -7.02 5.63 8.83
N GLU A 275 -6.72 4.57 8.10
CA GLU A 275 -6.90 3.21 8.57
C GLU A 275 -5.61 2.42 8.41
N LEU A 276 -5.23 1.68 9.45
CA LEU A 276 -4.07 0.83 9.47
C LEU A 276 -4.44 -0.49 10.14
N PHE A 277 -4.33 -1.62 9.42
CA PHE A 277 -4.72 -2.96 9.90
C PHE A 277 -6.16 -3.04 10.44
N GLY A 278 -7.12 -2.39 9.76
CA GLY A 278 -8.51 -2.36 10.20
C GLY A 278 -8.79 -1.46 11.43
N LYS A 279 -7.77 -0.76 11.93
CA LYS A 279 -7.90 0.19 13.03
C LYS A 279 -7.92 1.62 12.50
N LYS A 280 -8.85 2.43 12.97
CA LYS A 280 -8.86 3.86 12.71
C LYS A 280 -7.67 4.51 13.41
N VAL A 281 -6.89 5.30 12.69
CA VAL A 281 -5.71 6.01 13.21
C VAL A 281 -5.83 7.50 12.93
N ALA A 282 -5.30 8.30 13.86
CA ALA A 282 -5.14 9.74 13.73
C ALA A 282 -3.65 10.07 13.54
N PHE A 283 -3.33 10.97 12.63
CA PHE A 283 -1.97 11.41 12.36
C PHE A 283 -1.78 12.82 12.90
N CYS A 284 -0.73 13.02 13.68
CA CYS A 284 -0.34 14.31 14.19
C CYS A 284 1.18 14.46 14.15
N LEU A 285 1.67 15.64 13.73
CA LEU A 285 3.08 16.01 13.78
C LEU A 285 3.38 16.70 15.12
N ILE A 286 4.42 16.24 15.81
CA ILE A 286 4.87 16.80 17.08
C ILE A 286 6.37 17.06 16.98
N ASP A 287 6.80 18.28 17.24
CA ASP A 287 8.22 18.64 17.32
C ASP A 287 8.82 18.14 18.63
N THR A 288 9.55 17.03 18.56
CA THR A 288 10.19 16.41 19.73
C THR A 288 11.46 17.12 20.19
N GLN A 289 11.96 18.07 19.42
CA GLN A 289 13.10 18.90 19.84
C GLN A 289 12.68 20.00 20.81
N LYS A 290 11.40 20.39 20.79
CA LYS A 290 10.83 21.29 21.80
C LYS A 290 10.52 20.52 23.07
N THR A 291 10.76 21.15 24.20
CA THR A 291 10.53 20.56 25.54
C THR A 291 9.13 19.98 25.68
N MET A 292 8.11 20.70 25.20
CA MET A 292 6.70 20.24 25.23
C MET A 292 6.45 19.02 24.36
N GLY A 293 7.01 18.97 23.14
CA GLY A 293 6.87 17.84 22.26
C GLY A 293 7.55 16.57 22.80
N ASN A 294 8.72 16.71 23.41
CA ASN A 294 9.42 15.62 24.08
C ASN A 294 8.62 15.09 25.28
N LEU A 295 8.08 15.95 26.12
CA LEU A 295 7.21 15.59 27.23
C LEU A 295 5.98 14.80 26.75
N LEU A 296 5.27 15.29 25.74
CA LEU A 296 4.14 14.59 25.14
C LEU A 296 4.48 13.16 24.71
N MET A 297 5.63 12.99 24.08
CA MET A 297 6.05 11.67 23.55
C MET A 297 6.51 10.69 24.62
N THR A 298 6.94 11.17 25.79
CA THR A 298 7.53 10.35 26.86
C THR A 298 6.59 10.06 28.03
N GLN A 299 5.58 10.92 28.25
CA GLN A 299 4.72 10.85 29.44
C GLN A 299 3.64 9.78 29.41
N SER A 300 3.12 9.42 28.25
CA SER A 300 1.98 8.49 28.15
C SER A 300 1.90 7.81 26.77
N ASP A 301 1.23 6.67 26.76
CA ASP A 301 0.78 6.02 25.53
C ASP A 301 -0.68 6.37 25.19
N ASN A 302 -1.40 7.05 26.09
CA ASN A 302 -2.78 7.46 25.87
C ASN A 302 -2.86 8.96 25.69
N TYR A 303 -3.55 9.39 24.66
CA TYR A 303 -3.69 10.79 24.28
C TYR A 303 -5.15 11.14 24.06
N LYS A 304 -5.48 12.40 24.35
CA LYS A 304 -6.75 13.02 24.03
C LYS A 304 -6.48 14.23 23.13
N ILE A 305 -6.97 14.21 21.91
CA ILE A 305 -6.90 15.34 20.98
C ILE A 305 -8.25 16.05 20.99
N SER A 306 -8.24 17.34 21.26
CA SER A 306 -9.47 18.14 21.38
C SER A 306 -9.45 19.30 20.38
N PHE A 307 -10.54 19.49 19.66
CA PHE A 307 -10.76 20.54 18.68
C PHE A 307 -11.85 21.51 19.14
N TYR A 308 -11.62 22.80 18.99
CA TYR A 308 -12.49 23.88 19.48
C TYR A 308 -12.95 24.77 18.33
N LEU A 309 -14.25 25.02 18.24
CA LEU A 309 -14.83 25.93 17.24
C LEU A 309 -14.75 27.41 17.67
N SER A 310 -14.43 27.67 18.92
CA SER A 310 -14.26 29.00 19.47
C SER A 310 -13.21 29.00 20.59
N ASN A 311 -12.83 30.17 21.06
CA ASN A 311 -11.86 30.31 22.16
C ASN A 311 -12.42 29.96 23.56
N ASN A 312 -13.58 29.33 23.63
CA ASN A 312 -14.11 28.80 24.89
C ASN A 312 -13.36 27.51 25.28
N ASN A 313 -13.52 27.08 26.52
CA ASN A 313 -12.86 25.90 27.06
C ASN A 313 -13.62 24.58 26.78
N GLN A 314 -14.68 24.62 25.98
CA GLN A 314 -15.47 23.43 25.67
C GLN A 314 -15.08 22.91 24.26
N PRO A 315 -14.48 21.71 24.15
CA PRO A 315 -14.15 21.15 22.87
C PRO A 315 -15.41 20.71 22.10
N ALA A 316 -15.43 20.97 20.81
CA ALA A 316 -16.49 20.50 19.91
C ALA A 316 -16.30 19.04 19.49
N VAL A 317 -15.04 18.60 19.38
CA VAL A 317 -14.66 17.21 19.09
C VAL A 317 -13.54 16.80 20.02
N VAL A 318 -13.65 15.58 20.57
CA VAL A 318 -12.61 14.93 21.38
C VAL A 318 -12.32 13.55 20.82
N ILE A 319 -11.04 13.29 20.53
CA ILE A 319 -10.55 12.01 20.02
C ILE A 319 -9.67 11.40 21.09
N ASN A 320 -10.08 10.23 21.62
CA ASN A 320 -9.24 9.45 22.51
C ASN A 320 -8.44 8.45 21.67
N CYS A 321 -7.11 8.48 21.78
CA CYS A 321 -6.23 7.62 21.02
C CYS A 321 -5.11 7.05 21.91
N LYS A 322 -4.65 5.85 21.53
CA LYS A 322 -3.45 5.24 22.07
C LYS A 322 -2.31 5.45 21.07
N LYS A 323 -1.13 5.77 21.57
CA LYS A 323 0.06 5.89 20.72
C LYS A 323 0.32 4.55 20.03
N LEU A 324 0.29 4.55 18.69
CA LEU A 324 0.65 3.40 17.89
C LEU A 324 2.13 3.42 17.51
N MET A 325 2.68 4.60 17.23
CA MET A 325 4.07 4.78 16.86
C MET A 325 4.49 6.25 17.02
N ALA A 326 5.74 6.46 17.40
CA ALA A 326 6.43 7.71 17.22
C ALA A 326 7.63 7.51 16.31
N GLN A 327 7.63 8.16 15.16
CA GLN A 327 8.78 8.20 14.28
C GLN A 327 9.39 9.60 14.34
N THR A 328 10.70 9.68 14.60
CA THR A 328 11.43 10.93 14.51
C THR A 328 11.69 11.27 13.05
N ILE A 329 11.17 12.40 12.59
CA ILE A 329 11.44 12.97 11.27
C ILE A 329 12.41 14.13 11.49
N LYS A 330 13.46 14.26 10.70
CA LYS A 330 14.40 15.38 10.79
C LYS A 330 13.66 16.68 10.44
N GLY A 331 14.05 17.81 11.06
CA GLY A 331 13.34 19.08 10.94
C GLY A 331 13.12 19.56 9.48
N GLU A 332 14.09 19.33 8.57
CA GLU A 332 13.96 19.65 7.15
C GLU A 332 12.89 18.82 6.42
N GLU A 333 12.68 17.56 6.83
CA GLU A 333 11.63 16.70 6.28
C GLU A 333 10.26 17.08 6.83
N ALA A 334 10.19 17.46 8.10
CA ALA A 334 8.97 17.96 8.73
C ALA A 334 8.51 19.28 8.07
N GLN A 335 9.44 20.18 7.73
CA GLN A 335 9.14 21.41 6.98
C GLN A 335 8.57 21.13 5.58
N LYS A 336 9.09 20.12 4.86
CA LYS A 336 8.54 19.71 3.56
C LYS A 336 7.14 19.09 3.67
N MET A 337 6.83 18.43 4.79
CA MET A 337 5.52 17.82 5.01
C MET A 337 4.48 18.86 5.43
N ASN A 338 4.86 19.76 6.32
CA ASN A 338 4.00 20.89 6.77
C ASN A 338 4.89 22.01 7.34
N PRO A 339 5.21 23.05 6.55
CA PRO A 339 6.13 24.13 6.95
C PRO A 339 5.65 24.95 8.17
N ASN A 340 4.37 24.86 8.51
CA ASN A 340 3.79 25.63 9.62
C ASN A 340 3.82 24.88 10.97
N CYS A 341 4.28 23.64 11.00
CA CYS A 341 4.38 22.82 12.22
C CYS A 341 5.68 22.95 13.01
N ILE A 342 6.56 23.87 12.63
CA ILE A 342 7.90 24.04 13.22
C ILE A 342 7.97 25.20 14.19
#